data_38976052d08408acbacf34838aa38194
#
_entry.id   38976052d08408acbacf34838aa38194
#
_cell.length_a   1.000
_cell.length_b   1.000
_cell.length_c   1.000
_cell.angle_alpha   90.00
_cell.angle_beta   90.00
_cell.angle_gamma   90.00
#
_symmetry.space_group_name_H-M   'P 1'
#
loop_
_entity.id
_entity.type
_entity.pdbx_description
1 polymer ?
#
loop_
_entity_poly.entity_id
_entity_poly.type
_entity_poly.pdbx_seq_one_letter_code
_entity_poly.pdbx_strand_id
1 'polypeptide(L)'
;MNSALAVAARLGTITPQDSLQRRLCTLNRRRLTPGLPHADWVDEIQQQAHFALLEGRFLETDRRATAALCSKLPEDPDEFLAWFESLAKTGPGQNDPLLEWLAARASMEDMRWFLTQEIASEAGFEDLVAHVQVRMPATAKLEMARNYWDEMGRGRETGMHGPMLAEMSTTLGLLPEVEATVWEALALANLMAGLACNRRYAYHAIGALGAVELTTAARARLIDKGLRRLDVAPPARNYFTLHGRVDAAHARSWNREVIRPLIVANPRLRTPIAEGALMRLLAAARCSERYRIVLWGGRSAPPPVRRVPRVSTASDVAGQMPHDASRANPSRIRPSPMSLR
;
A
#
# COMPACT_ATOMS: atom_id res chain seq x y z
N MET A 1 16.99 -16.95 23.27
CA MET A 1 15.76 -17.31 23.99
C MET A 1 14.85 -16.11 24.32
N ASN A 2 15.37 -14.87 24.37
CA ASN A 2 14.55 -13.70 24.76
C ASN A 2 13.69 -13.06 23.65
N SER A 3 13.97 -13.30 22.36
CA SER A 3 13.22 -12.64 21.27
C SER A 3 11.83 -13.24 21.04
N ALA A 4 11.70 -14.56 21.08
CA ALA A 4 10.42 -15.25 20.87
C ALA A 4 9.40 -14.98 22.00
N LEU A 5 9.86 -14.88 23.25
CA LEU A 5 9.01 -14.51 24.39
C LEU A 5 8.54 -13.05 24.31
N ALA A 6 9.40 -12.15 23.85
CA ALA A 6 9.03 -10.73 23.64
C ALA A 6 8.02 -10.56 22.50
N VAL A 7 8.14 -11.34 21.42
CA VAL A 7 7.17 -11.38 20.31
C VAL A 7 5.82 -11.94 20.79
N ALA A 8 5.83 -13.07 21.51
CA ALA A 8 4.61 -13.68 22.06
C ALA A 8 3.87 -12.75 23.02
N ALA A 9 4.60 -12.00 23.85
CA ALA A 9 4.01 -11.02 24.77
C ALA A 9 3.35 -9.84 24.03
N ARG A 10 3.81 -9.50 22.82
CA ARG A 10 3.22 -8.44 21.97
C ARG A 10 1.98 -8.90 21.18
N LEU A 11 1.80 -10.21 20.98
CA LEU A 11 0.67 -10.76 20.19
C LEU A 11 -0.62 -10.91 21.01
N GLY A 12 -0.52 -11.07 22.33
CA GLY A 12 -1.69 -11.29 23.22
C GLY A 12 -2.26 -12.71 23.13
N THR A 13 -3.48 -12.90 23.68
CA THR A 13 -4.17 -14.20 23.68
C THR A 13 -4.68 -14.54 22.28
N ILE A 14 -4.53 -15.80 21.83
CA ILE A 14 -5.08 -16.29 20.55
C ILE A 14 -6.60 -16.19 20.57
N THR A 15 -7.15 -15.40 19.69
CA THR A 15 -8.58 -15.22 19.51
C THR A 15 -9.14 -16.15 18.41
N PRO A 16 -10.47 -16.32 18.30
CA PRO A 16 -11.07 -17.00 17.14
C PRO A 16 -10.67 -16.38 15.79
N GLN A 17 -10.46 -15.06 15.76
CA GLN A 17 -9.98 -14.36 14.57
C GLN A 17 -8.53 -14.73 14.23
N ASP A 18 -7.64 -14.80 15.22
CA ASP A 18 -6.27 -15.30 15.01
C ASP A 18 -6.27 -16.69 14.37
N SER A 19 -7.04 -17.62 14.95
CA SER A 19 -7.13 -18.99 14.45
C SER A 19 -7.64 -19.03 13.01
N LEU A 20 -8.67 -18.24 12.70
CA LEU A 20 -9.23 -18.13 11.35
C LEU A 20 -8.19 -17.62 10.35
N GLN A 21 -7.56 -16.48 10.68
CA GLN A 21 -6.65 -15.82 9.74
C GLN A 21 -5.36 -16.63 9.51
N ARG A 22 -4.83 -17.30 10.53
CA ARG A 22 -3.69 -18.24 10.38
C ARG A 22 -4.05 -19.41 9.47
N ARG A 23 -5.23 -20.00 9.67
CA ARG A 23 -5.74 -21.09 8.81
C ARG A 23 -5.90 -20.63 7.37
N LEU A 24 -6.53 -19.48 7.11
CA LEU A 24 -6.67 -18.91 5.78
C LEU A 24 -5.30 -18.63 5.14
N CYS A 25 -4.35 -18.09 5.89
CA CYS A 25 -3.00 -17.82 5.40
C CYS A 25 -2.30 -19.12 4.95
N THR A 26 -2.35 -20.18 5.76
CA THR A 26 -1.77 -21.49 5.41
C THR A 26 -2.40 -22.06 4.12
N LEU A 27 -3.72 -21.98 4.01
CA LEU A 27 -4.44 -22.46 2.84
C LEU A 27 -4.18 -21.63 1.58
N ASN A 28 -4.05 -20.29 1.74
CA ASN A 28 -3.68 -19.39 0.64
C ASN A 28 -2.26 -19.66 0.14
N ARG A 29 -1.29 -19.84 1.05
CA ARG A 29 0.08 -20.21 0.68
C ARG A 29 0.09 -21.52 -0.10
N ARG A 30 -0.62 -22.55 0.38
CA ARG A 30 -0.73 -23.83 -0.33
C ARG A 30 -1.37 -23.67 -1.72
N ARG A 31 -2.44 -22.87 -1.85
CA ARG A 31 -3.14 -22.61 -3.12
C ARG A 31 -2.25 -21.92 -4.16
N LEU A 32 -1.39 -21.00 -3.72
CA LEU A 32 -0.53 -20.20 -4.59
C LEU A 32 0.80 -20.87 -4.89
N THR A 33 1.22 -21.87 -4.12
CA THR A 33 2.46 -22.61 -4.35
C THR A 33 2.24 -23.73 -5.36
N PRO A 34 2.98 -23.74 -6.49
CA PRO A 34 2.94 -24.86 -7.43
C PRO A 34 3.33 -26.17 -6.75
N GLY A 35 2.62 -27.26 -7.04
CA GLY A 35 2.88 -28.58 -6.50
C GLY A 35 2.78 -29.67 -7.57
N LEU A 36 3.23 -30.88 -7.23
CA LEU A 36 3.03 -32.05 -8.07
C LEU A 36 1.66 -32.69 -7.79
N PRO A 37 1.02 -33.29 -8.79
CA PRO A 37 -0.24 -34.03 -8.60
C PRO A 37 -0.08 -35.17 -7.58
N HIS A 38 -1.04 -35.28 -6.69
CA HIS A 38 -1.12 -36.37 -5.72
C HIS A 38 -2.16 -37.40 -6.10
N ALA A 39 -1.99 -38.66 -5.59
CA ALA A 39 -2.98 -39.71 -5.80
C ALA A 39 -4.33 -39.40 -5.13
N ASP A 40 -4.29 -38.65 -4.02
CA ASP A 40 -5.46 -38.30 -3.20
C ASP A 40 -6.15 -37.01 -3.70
N TRP A 41 -6.21 -36.78 -5.00
CA TRP A 41 -6.78 -35.59 -5.59
C TRP A 41 -8.24 -35.30 -5.18
N VAL A 42 -9.03 -36.37 -4.86
CA VAL A 42 -10.42 -36.22 -4.40
C VAL A 42 -10.48 -35.51 -3.06
N ASP A 43 -9.64 -35.92 -2.12
CA ASP A 43 -9.56 -35.29 -0.79
C ASP A 43 -9.06 -33.86 -0.90
N GLU A 44 -8.14 -33.60 -1.82
CA GLU A 44 -7.67 -32.25 -2.10
C GLU A 44 -8.79 -31.34 -2.61
N ILE A 45 -9.62 -31.78 -3.55
CA ILE A 45 -10.79 -31.04 -4.03
C ILE A 45 -11.79 -30.78 -2.89
N GLN A 46 -12.05 -31.77 -2.01
CA GLN A 46 -12.93 -31.57 -0.86
C GLN A 46 -12.37 -30.52 0.12
N GLN A 47 -11.06 -30.54 0.37
CA GLN A 47 -10.38 -29.53 1.19
C GLN A 47 -10.47 -28.14 0.55
N GLN A 48 -10.28 -28.03 -0.79
CA GLN A 48 -10.45 -26.78 -1.53
C GLN A 48 -11.88 -26.24 -1.44
N ALA A 49 -12.89 -27.09 -1.55
CA ALA A 49 -14.29 -26.70 -1.39
C ALA A 49 -14.59 -26.18 0.02
N HIS A 50 -14.09 -26.86 1.05
CA HIS A 50 -14.21 -26.39 2.43
C HIS A 50 -13.51 -25.05 2.65
N PHE A 51 -12.31 -24.89 2.09
CA PHE A 51 -11.57 -23.63 2.12
C PHE A 51 -12.36 -22.49 1.43
N ALA A 52 -12.91 -22.74 0.25
CA ALA A 52 -13.70 -21.74 -0.48
C ALA A 52 -14.89 -21.24 0.31
N LEU A 53 -15.57 -22.11 1.10
CA LEU A 53 -16.65 -21.71 2.00
C LEU A 53 -16.15 -20.84 3.16
N LEU A 54 -15.00 -21.19 3.75
CA LEU A 54 -14.41 -20.44 4.85
C LEU A 54 -13.97 -19.04 4.40
N GLU A 55 -13.25 -18.97 3.29
CA GLU A 55 -12.82 -17.72 2.64
C GLU A 55 -14.03 -16.86 2.25
N GLY A 56 -15.03 -17.46 1.60
CA GLY A 56 -16.22 -16.75 1.19
C GLY A 56 -16.96 -16.10 2.35
N ARG A 57 -17.08 -16.77 3.51
CA ARG A 57 -17.66 -16.17 4.72
C ARG A 57 -16.87 -14.98 5.23
N PHE A 58 -15.55 -15.08 5.21
CA PHE A 58 -14.65 -13.99 5.58
C PHE A 58 -14.82 -12.78 4.63
N LEU A 59 -14.71 -13.00 3.32
CA LEU A 59 -14.84 -11.95 2.32
C LEU A 59 -16.22 -11.28 2.34
N GLU A 60 -17.31 -12.05 2.48
CA GLU A 60 -18.66 -11.50 2.55
C GLU A 60 -18.91 -10.69 3.84
N THR A 61 -18.23 -11.03 4.93
CA THR A 61 -18.30 -10.24 6.16
C THR A 61 -17.64 -8.88 5.96
N ASP A 62 -16.42 -8.84 5.38
CA ASP A 62 -15.71 -7.59 5.10
C ASP A 62 -16.45 -6.76 4.01
N ARG A 63 -17.04 -7.42 2.99
CA ARG A 63 -17.85 -6.75 1.97
C ARG A 63 -19.07 -6.05 2.57
N ARG A 64 -19.82 -6.71 3.45
CA ARG A 64 -20.97 -6.10 4.12
C ARG A 64 -20.59 -4.89 4.98
N ALA A 65 -19.39 -4.87 5.55
CA ALA A 65 -18.92 -3.73 6.32
C ALA A 65 -18.74 -2.45 5.48
N THR A 66 -18.66 -2.57 4.15
CA THR A 66 -18.54 -1.41 3.24
C THR A 66 -19.90 -0.83 2.82
N ALA A 67 -21.01 -1.52 3.08
CA ALA A 67 -22.32 -1.17 2.53
C ALA A 67 -22.76 0.28 2.78
N ALA A 68 -22.55 0.79 4.01
CA ALA A 68 -22.90 2.18 4.35
C ALA A 68 -22.05 3.19 3.57
N LEU A 69 -20.77 2.88 3.33
CA LEU A 69 -19.83 3.73 2.60
C LEU A 69 -20.11 3.74 1.08
N CYS A 70 -20.71 2.66 0.57
CA CYS A 70 -21.11 2.53 -0.83
C CYS A 70 -22.54 3.00 -1.13
N SER A 71 -23.27 3.51 -0.15
CA SER A 71 -24.70 3.86 -0.30
C SER A 71 -24.98 5.04 -1.25
N LYS A 72 -23.98 5.88 -1.51
CA LYS A 72 -24.08 7.10 -2.34
C LYS A 72 -22.88 7.24 -3.26
N LEU A 73 -22.69 6.26 -4.14
CA LEU A 73 -21.63 6.35 -5.16
C LEU A 73 -22.08 7.26 -6.32
N PRO A 74 -21.19 8.11 -6.85
CA PRO A 74 -21.47 8.91 -8.03
C PRO A 74 -21.88 8.04 -9.22
N GLU A 75 -22.83 8.53 -10.01
CA GLU A 75 -23.32 7.80 -11.20
C GLU A 75 -22.47 8.10 -12.44
N ASP A 76 -22.01 9.31 -12.56
CA ASP A 76 -21.11 9.71 -13.63
C ASP A 76 -19.72 9.05 -13.45
N PRO A 77 -19.13 8.52 -14.53
CA PRO A 77 -17.83 7.85 -14.45
C PRO A 77 -16.68 8.76 -13.98
N ASP A 78 -16.67 10.03 -14.38
CA ASP A 78 -15.58 10.94 -14.01
C ASP A 78 -15.75 11.43 -12.57
N GLU A 79 -16.98 11.65 -12.10
CA GLU A 79 -17.26 11.90 -10.68
C GLU A 79 -16.93 10.69 -9.82
N PHE A 80 -17.20 9.45 -10.31
CA PHE A 80 -16.80 8.24 -9.61
C PHE A 80 -15.27 8.16 -9.48
N LEU A 81 -14.52 8.48 -10.52
CA LEU A 81 -13.05 8.51 -10.44
C LEU A 81 -12.57 9.57 -9.45
N ALA A 82 -13.16 10.77 -9.47
CA ALA A 82 -12.81 11.81 -8.49
C ALA A 82 -13.10 11.36 -7.06
N TRP A 83 -14.23 10.67 -6.84
CA TRP A 83 -14.54 10.03 -5.57
C TRP A 83 -13.50 8.97 -5.20
N PHE A 84 -13.14 8.07 -6.13
CA PHE A 84 -12.14 7.03 -5.91
C PHE A 84 -10.79 7.63 -5.54
N GLU A 85 -10.34 8.65 -6.26
CA GLU A 85 -9.08 9.37 -5.98
C GLU A 85 -9.12 10.09 -4.62
N SER A 86 -10.28 10.59 -4.20
CA SER A 86 -10.43 11.22 -2.89
C SER A 86 -10.15 10.25 -1.73
N LEU A 87 -10.30 8.94 -1.95
CA LEU A 87 -10.01 7.90 -0.95
C LEU A 87 -8.54 7.93 -0.47
N ALA A 88 -7.62 8.47 -1.26
CA ALA A 88 -6.23 8.69 -0.81
C ALA A 88 -6.12 9.63 0.40
N LYS A 89 -7.13 10.46 0.63
CA LYS A 89 -7.14 11.48 1.71
C LYS A 89 -8.26 11.21 2.72
N THR A 90 -9.41 10.78 2.26
CA THR A 90 -10.65 10.66 3.06
C THR A 90 -11.03 9.23 3.36
N GLY A 91 -10.40 8.25 2.73
CA GLY A 91 -10.68 6.84 2.92
C GLY A 91 -10.32 6.33 4.31
N PRO A 92 -10.87 5.17 4.72
CA PRO A 92 -10.54 4.55 5.99
C PRO A 92 -9.03 4.40 6.21
N GLY A 93 -8.56 4.78 7.40
CA GLY A 93 -7.14 4.66 7.77
C GLY A 93 -6.20 5.70 7.15
N GLN A 94 -6.72 6.64 6.33
CA GLN A 94 -5.89 7.72 5.82
C GLN A 94 -5.62 8.76 6.91
N ASN A 95 -4.47 9.45 6.82
CA ASN A 95 -4.00 10.38 7.85
C ASN A 95 -3.73 9.75 9.21
N ASP A 96 -3.52 8.43 9.28
CA ASP A 96 -3.13 7.76 10.52
C ASP A 96 -1.75 8.27 10.99
N PRO A 97 -1.61 8.69 12.27
CA PRO A 97 -0.36 9.27 12.79
C PRO A 97 0.79 8.27 12.89
N LEU A 98 0.55 6.97 12.68
CA LEU A 98 1.56 5.92 12.76
C LEU A 98 2.73 6.17 11.80
N LEU A 99 2.43 6.47 10.53
CA LEU A 99 3.46 6.64 9.49
C LEU A 99 4.37 7.86 9.76
N GLU A 100 3.79 8.96 10.22
CA GLU A 100 4.57 10.14 10.63
C GLU A 100 5.45 9.84 11.85
N TRP A 101 4.93 9.05 12.79
CA TRP A 101 5.70 8.62 13.94
C TRP A 101 6.84 7.67 13.54
N LEU A 102 6.59 6.70 12.66
CA LEU A 102 7.63 5.81 12.11
C LEU A 102 8.73 6.62 11.41
N ALA A 103 8.34 7.61 10.61
CA ALA A 103 9.28 8.48 9.90
C ALA A 103 10.16 9.31 10.84
N ALA A 104 9.62 9.80 11.97
CA ALA A 104 10.25 10.79 12.79
C ALA A 104 10.86 10.27 14.11
N ARG A 105 10.34 9.17 14.67
CA ARG A 105 10.60 8.82 16.07
C ARG A 105 10.85 7.34 16.35
N ALA A 106 10.32 6.40 15.55
CA ALA A 106 10.46 4.97 15.79
C ALA A 106 11.93 4.57 15.95
N SER A 107 12.20 3.66 16.88
CA SER A 107 13.49 3.00 17.00
C SER A 107 13.69 1.98 15.87
N MET A 108 14.90 1.45 15.73
CA MET A 108 15.16 0.36 14.78
C MET A 108 14.35 -0.91 15.15
N GLU A 109 14.14 -1.17 16.43
CA GLU A 109 13.33 -2.30 16.87
C GLU A 109 11.86 -2.14 16.48
N ASP A 110 11.29 -0.94 16.69
CA ASP A 110 9.92 -0.63 16.27
C ASP A 110 9.76 -0.75 14.76
N MET A 111 10.73 -0.24 14.00
CA MET A 111 10.73 -0.30 12.54
C MET A 111 10.83 -1.75 12.05
N ARG A 112 11.70 -2.58 12.63
CA ARG A 112 11.80 -4.01 12.29
C ARG A 112 10.50 -4.74 12.59
N TRP A 113 9.89 -4.51 13.75
CA TRP A 113 8.61 -5.13 14.07
C TRP A 113 7.53 -4.72 13.05
N PHE A 114 7.41 -3.42 12.76
CA PHE A 114 6.47 -2.91 11.77
C PHE A 114 6.68 -3.55 10.38
N LEU A 115 7.92 -3.57 9.89
CA LEU A 115 8.24 -4.12 8.57
C LEU A 115 7.99 -5.63 8.51
N THR A 116 8.21 -6.36 9.59
CA THR A 116 7.85 -7.80 9.68
C THR A 116 6.36 -8.00 9.42
N GLN A 117 5.49 -7.15 10.00
CA GLN A 117 4.05 -7.21 9.77
C GLN A 117 3.67 -6.83 8.34
N GLU A 118 4.33 -5.80 7.78
CA GLU A 118 4.08 -5.33 6.41
C GLU A 118 4.41 -6.41 5.38
N ILE A 119 5.60 -7.03 5.48
CA ILE A 119 6.00 -8.10 4.56
C ILE A 119 5.06 -9.30 4.66
N ALA A 120 4.63 -9.66 5.86
CA ALA A 120 3.67 -10.75 6.05
C ALA A 120 2.29 -10.44 5.43
N SER A 121 1.93 -9.15 5.31
CA SER A 121 0.67 -8.70 4.72
C SER A 121 0.73 -8.47 3.21
N GLU A 122 1.90 -8.59 2.59
CA GLU A 122 2.14 -8.22 1.19
C GLU A 122 1.43 -9.15 0.19
N ALA A 123 1.29 -10.42 0.48
CA ALA A 123 0.55 -11.39 -0.33
C ALA A 123 1.04 -11.59 -1.79
N GLY A 124 2.21 -11.09 -2.17
CA GLY A 124 2.71 -11.20 -3.56
C GLY A 124 1.90 -10.36 -4.54
N PHE A 125 2.02 -9.05 -4.48
CA PHE A 125 1.20 -8.11 -5.25
C PHE A 125 1.24 -8.38 -6.76
N GLU A 126 2.41 -8.65 -7.32
CA GLU A 126 2.60 -8.98 -8.73
C GLU A 126 1.77 -10.20 -9.15
N ASP A 127 1.76 -11.26 -8.35
CA ASP A 127 0.96 -12.46 -8.63
C ASP A 127 -0.53 -12.17 -8.56
N LEU A 128 -0.97 -11.31 -7.63
CA LEU A 128 -2.37 -10.90 -7.54
C LEU A 128 -2.81 -10.13 -8.78
N VAL A 129 -1.97 -9.23 -9.31
CA VAL A 129 -2.24 -8.54 -10.58
C VAL A 129 -2.34 -9.56 -11.74
N ALA A 130 -1.44 -10.54 -11.79
CA ALA A 130 -1.49 -11.61 -12.80
C ALA A 130 -2.81 -12.40 -12.74
N HIS A 131 -3.26 -12.79 -11.56
CA HIS A 131 -4.53 -13.50 -11.36
C HIS A 131 -5.75 -12.68 -11.80
N VAL A 132 -5.78 -11.39 -11.49
CA VAL A 132 -6.93 -10.53 -11.79
C VAL A 132 -7.08 -10.26 -13.28
N GLN A 133 -5.99 -10.22 -14.07
CA GLN A 133 -6.01 -10.01 -15.52
C GLN A 133 -6.81 -11.06 -16.31
N VAL A 134 -7.01 -12.25 -15.74
CA VAL A 134 -7.67 -13.37 -16.46
C VAL A 134 -9.05 -12.95 -16.93
N ARG A 135 -9.29 -13.00 -18.26
CA ARG A 135 -10.58 -12.70 -18.93
C ARG A 135 -11.08 -11.25 -18.74
N MET A 136 -10.22 -10.31 -18.35
CA MET A 136 -10.57 -8.89 -18.37
C MET A 136 -10.65 -8.36 -19.81
N PRO A 137 -11.45 -7.28 -20.07
CA PRO A 137 -11.47 -6.58 -21.34
C PRO A 137 -10.09 -6.10 -21.77
N ALA A 138 -9.84 -6.02 -23.09
CA ALA A 138 -8.51 -5.78 -23.65
C ALA A 138 -7.87 -4.48 -23.12
N THR A 139 -8.59 -3.37 -23.06
CA THR A 139 -8.06 -2.09 -22.58
C THR A 139 -7.56 -2.20 -21.15
N ALA A 140 -8.40 -2.70 -20.25
CA ALA A 140 -8.01 -2.90 -18.85
C ALA A 140 -6.84 -3.89 -18.70
N LYS A 141 -6.89 -4.99 -19.45
CA LYS A 141 -5.84 -6.02 -19.43
C LYS A 141 -4.49 -5.48 -19.88
N LEU A 142 -4.43 -4.62 -20.90
CA LEU A 142 -3.19 -4.06 -21.39
C LEU A 142 -2.53 -3.16 -20.34
N GLU A 143 -3.31 -2.37 -19.61
CA GLU A 143 -2.76 -1.56 -18.53
C GLU A 143 -2.33 -2.41 -17.33
N MET A 144 -3.13 -3.38 -16.94
CA MET A 144 -2.74 -4.34 -15.90
C MET A 144 -1.45 -5.09 -16.25
N ALA A 145 -1.26 -5.42 -17.54
CA ALA A 145 -0.04 -6.07 -18.01
C ALA A 145 1.18 -5.12 -17.97
N ARG A 146 1.01 -3.80 -18.19
CA ARG A 146 2.09 -2.82 -18.01
C ARG A 146 2.46 -2.67 -16.55
N ASN A 147 1.46 -2.53 -15.68
CA ASN A 147 1.67 -2.48 -14.22
C ASN A 147 2.40 -3.75 -13.76
N TYR A 148 1.90 -4.94 -14.13
CA TYR A 148 2.56 -6.21 -13.85
C TYR A 148 4.01 -6.25 -14.32
N TRP A 149 4.31 -5.75 -15.55
CA TRP A 149 5.67 -5.72 -16.08
C TRP A 149 6.59 -4.79 -15.27
N ASP A 150 6.06 -3.67 -14.79
CA ASP A 150 6.80 -2.77 -13.90
C ASP A 150 7.09 -3.44 -12.55
N GLU A 151 6.13 -4.17 -11.96
CA GLU A 151 6.30 -4.96 -10.74
C GLU A 151 7.30 -6.12 -10.91
N MET A 152 7.40 -6.66 -12.11
CA MET A 152 8.42 -7.65 -12.52
C MET A 152 9.79 -7.00 -12.82
N GLY A 153 10.03 -5.77 -12.36
CA GLY A 153 11.31 -5.07 -12.51
C GLY A 153 11.69 -4.81 -13.96
N ARG A 154 10.71 -4.80 -14.88
CA ARG A 154 10.94 -4.71 -16.33
C ARG A 154 11.90 -5.76 -16.85
N GLY A 155 11.77 -7.00 -16.35
CA GLY A 155 12.61 -8.13 -16.70
C GLY A 155 13.96 -8.17 -15.97
N ARG A 156 14.13 -7.40 -14.90
CA ARG A 156 15.32 -7.44 -14.04
C ARG A 156 14.96 -8.05 -12.69
N GLU A 157 15.50 -9.19 -12.36
CA GLU A 157 15.21 -9.91 -11.11
C GLU A 157 15.40 -9.03 -9.86
N THR A 158 16.49 -8.26 -9.80
CA THR A 158 16.77 -7.35 -8.68
C THR A 158 15.80 -6.17 -8.56
N GLY A 159 15.00 -5.93 -9.61
CA GLY A 159 13.95 -4.91 -9.64
C GLY A 159 12.56 -5.46 -9.37
N MET A 160 12.43 -6.76 -9.21
CA MET A 160 11.14 -7.39 -8.88
C MET A 160 10.76 -7.11 -7.42
N HIS A 161 9.47 -7.01 -7.18
CA HIS A 161 8.85 -6.76 -5.87
C HIS A 161 9.34 -7.75 -4.80
N GLY A 162 9.14 -9.05 -5.02
CA GLY A 162 9.56 -10.11 -4.09
C GLY A 162 11.05 -10.08 -3.74
N PRO A 163 11.99 -10.08 -4.70
CA PRO A 163 13.42 -9.95 -4.44
C PRO A 163 13.82 -8.70 -3.66
N MET A 164 13.21 -7.53 -3.91
CA MET A 164 13.48 -6.32 -3.11
C MET A 164 13.03 -6.46 -1.66
N LEU A 165 11.89 -7.11 -1.41
CA LEU A 165 11.43 -7.43 -0.06
C LEU A 165 12.31 -8.47 0.63
N ALA A 166 12.81 -9.47 -0.10
CA ALA A 166 13.74 -10.47 0.41
C ALA A 166 15.07 -9.85 0.83
N GLU A 167 15.61 -8.94 0.02
CA GLU A 167 16.83 -8.17 0.34
C GLU A 167 16.65 -7.35 1.62
N MET A 168 15.52 -6.64 1.76
CA MET A 168 15.19 -5.90 2.97
C MET A 168 15.07 -6.83 4.18
N SER A 169 14.38 -7.96 4.03
CA SER A 169 14.20 -8.96 5.10
C SER A 169 15.54 -9.51 5.59
N THR A 170 16.41 -9.86 4.66
CA THR A 170 17.76 -10.38 4.96
C THR A 170 18.59 -9.32 5.68
N THR A 171 18.67 -8.12 5.13
CA THR A 171 19.49 -7.03 5.66
C THR A 171 19.03 -6.59 7.06
N LEU A 172 17.73 -6.55 7.30
CA LEU A 172 17.16 -6.11 8.59
C LEU A 172 16.90 -7.28 9.56
N GLY A 173 17.14 -8.52 9.16
CA GLY A 173 16.87 -9.70 9.99
C GLY A 173 15.39 -9.85 10.33
N LEU A 174 14.50 -9.66 9.33
CA LEU A 174 13.06 -9.77 9.52
C LEU A 174 12.63 -11.24 9.36
N LEU A 175 11.71 -11.67 10.21
CA LEU A 175 11.15 -13.03 10.19
C LEU A 175 9.62 -12.98 10.09
N PRO A 176 9.08 -12.83 8.87
CA PRO A 176 7.64 -12.70 8.63
C PRO A 176 6.92 -14.04 8.70
N GLU A 177 7.06 -14.74 9.82
CA GLU A 177 6.39 -16.01 10.08
C GLU A 177 4.93 -15.77 10.49
N VAL A 178 4.05 -16.72 10.16
CA VAL A 178 2.61 -16.65 10.48
C VAL A 178 2.40 -16.50 11.98
N GLU A 179 3.19 -17.19 12.78
CA GLU A 179 3.10 -17.21 14.23
C GLU A 179 3.53 -15.87 14.87
N ALA A 180 4.43 -15.14 14.23
CA ALA A 180 4.92 -13.82 14.67
C ALA A 180 4.11 -12.65 14.10
N THR A 181 3.11 -12.93 13.27
CA THR A 181 2.31 -11.93 12.59
C THR A 181 0.98 -11.71 13.32
N VAL A 182 0.60 -10.44 13.49
CA VAL A 182 -0.72 -10.09 14.05
C VAL A 182 -1.83 -10.51 13.07
N TRP A 183 -2.98 -10.92 13.60
CA TRP A 183 -4.05 -11.46 12.76
C TRP A 183 -4.60 -10.41 11.78
N GLU A 184 -4.54 -9.13 12.10
CA GLU A 184 -4.98 -8.04 11.23
C GLU A 184 -4.13 -7.98 9.94
N ALA A 185 -2.81 -8.19 10.05
CA ALA A 185 -1.91 -8.26 8.89
C ALA A 185 -2.18 -9.51 8.05
N LEU A 186 -2.38 -10.66 8.69
CA LEU A 186 -2.78 -11.89 8.00
C LEU A 186 -4.14 -11.72 7.31
N ALA A 187 -5.10 -11.03 7.95
CA ALA A 187 -6.41 -10.75 7.37
C ALA A 187 -6.31 -9.89 6.12
N LEU A 188 -5.41 -8.89 6.11
CA LEU A 188 -5.17 -8.07 4.93
C LEU A 188 -4.61 -8.91 3.77
N ALA A 189 -3.60 -9.76 4.01
CA ALA A 189 -3.06 -10.67 3.00
C ALA A 189 -4.13 -11.65 2.49
N ASN A 190 -4.90 -12.27 3.39
CA ASN A 190 -5.97 -13.19 3.04
C ASN A 190 -7.10 -12.52 2.25
N LEU A 191 -7.43 -11.27 2.57
CA LEU A 191 -8.39 -10.47 1.82
C LEU A 191 -7.92 -10.27 0.38
N MET A 192 -6.68 -9.80 0.19
CA MET A 192 -6.13 -9.52 -1.14
C MET A 192 -6.05 -10.80 -1.99
N ALA A 193 -5.51 -11.89 -1.43
CA ALA A 193 -5.44 -13.19 -2.10
C ALA A 193 -6.84 -13.73 -2.44
N GLY A 194 -7.78 -13.67 -1.50
CA GLY A 194 -9.15 -14.14 -1.71
C GLY A 194 -9.89 -13.36 -2.80
N LEU A 195 -9.74 -12.03 -2.84
CA LEU A 195 -10.33 -11.21 -3.91
C LEU A 195 -9.72 -11.51 -5.28
N ALA A 196 -8.40 -11.66 -5.37
CA ALA A 196 -7.70 -11.87 -6.63
C ALA A 196 -7.93 -13.27 -7.21
N CYS A 197 -7.83 -14.32 -6.39
CA CYS A 197 -7.91 -15.71 -6.84
C CYS A 197 -9.35 -16.20 -7.07
N ASN A 198 -10.35 -15.55 -6.48
CA ASN A 198 -11.75 -15.95 -6.65
C ASN A 198 -12.43 -15.07 -7.70
N ARG A 199 -12.74 -15.64 -8.86
CA ARG A 199 -13.35 -14.91 -9.99
C ARG A 199 -14.69 -14.22 -9.67
N ARG A 200 -15.39 -14.67 -8.65
CA ARG A 200 -16.59 -13.99 -8.11
C ARG A 200 -16.28 -12.56 -7.67
N TYR A 201 -15.07 -12.31 -7.16
CA TYR A 201 -14.64 -11.01 -6.64
C TYR A 201 -13.67 -10.26 -7.56
N ALA A 202 -13.55 -10.65 -8.83
CA ALA A 202 -12.58 -10.05 -9.74
C ALA A 202 -12.66 -8.51 -9.84
N TYR A 203 -13.86 -7.94 -9.83
CA TYR A 203 -14.03 -6.49 -9.86
C TYR A 203 -13.77 -5.83 -8.49
N HIS A 204 -14.01 -6.55 -7.39
CA HIS A 204 -13.56 -6.10 -6.07
C HIS A 204 -12.03 -6.08 -6.01
N ALA A 205 -11.37 -7.08 -6.57
CA ALA A 205 -9.91 -7.11 -6.67
C ALA A 205 -9.35 -5.91 -7.45
N ILE A 206 -9.99 -5.51 -8.56
CA ILE A 206 -9.62 -4.28 -9.30
C ILE A 206 -9.68 -3.05 -8.40
N GLY A 207 -10.73 -2.90 -7.62
CA GLY A 207 -10.86 -1.79 -6.67
C GLY A 207 -9.82 -1.85 -5.56
N ALA A 208 -9.57 -3.04 -5.00
CA ALA A 208 -8.59 -3.25 -3.94
C ALA A 208 -7.16 -2.97 -4.41
N LEU A 209 -6.75 -3.47 -5.58
CA LEU A 209 -5.44 -3.20 -6.19
C LEU A 209 -5.31 -1.70 -6.53
N GLY A 210 -6.35 -1.09 -7.10
CA GLY A 210 -6.36 0.36 -7.36
C GLY A 210 -6.21 1.18 -6.08
N ALA A 211 -6.76 0.75 -4.95
CA ALA A 211 -6.55 1.41 -3.66
C ALA A 211 -5.12 1.24 -3.12
N VAL A 212 -4.45 0.11 -3.43
CA VAL A 212 -3.02 -0.06 -3.15
C VAL A 212 -2.23 0.97 -3.93
N GLU A 213 -2.36 1.03 -5.25
CA GLU A 213 -1.68 1.99 -6.11
C GLU A 213 -1.91 3.44 -5.66
N LEU A 214 -3.14 3.75 -5.29
CA LEU A 214 -3.56 5.10 -4.87
C LEU A 214 -2.87 5.56 -3.58
N THR A 215 -2.60 4.65 -2.64
CA THR A 215 -2.18 5.01 -1.27
C THR A 215 -0.70 4.72 -1.00
N THR A 216 -0.05 3.85 -1.75
CA THR A 216 1.30 3.35 -1.44
C THR A 216 2.38 4.41 -1.63
N ALA A 217 2.32 5.29 -2.63
CA ALA A 217 3.36 6.28 -2.86
C ALA A 217 3.62 7.21 -1.66
N ALA A 218 2.56 7.71 -1.02
CA ALA A 218 2.69 8.58 0.16
C ALA A 218 3.24 7.80 1.37
N ARG A 219 2.71 6.60 1.58
CA ARG A 219 3.14 5.67 2.63
C ARG A 219 4.61 5.27 2.48
N ALA A 220 5.03 4.86 1.29
CA ALA A 220 6.39 4.43 1.00
C ALA A 220 7.42 5.56 1.26
N ARG A 221 7.10 6.80 0.90
CA ARG A 221 7.97 7.96 1.19
C ARG A 221 8.18 8.19 2.69
N LEU A 222 7.16 8.00 3.52
CA LEU A 222 7.28 8.15 4.97
C LEU A 222 8.11 7.02 5.58
N ILE A 223 7.91 5.79 5.13
CA ILE A 223 8.70 4.63 5.60
C ILE A 223 10.16 4.79 5.16
N ASP A 224 10.44 5.12 3.90
CA ASP A 224 11.82 5.38 3.43
C ASP A 224 12.50 6.51 4.22
N LYS A 225 11.77 7.58 4.56
CA LYS A 225 12.28 8.65 5.44
C LYS A 225 12.69 8.11 6.82
N GLY A 226 11.88 7.25 7.42
CA GLY A 226 12.20 6.60 8.68
C GLY A 226 13.41 5.70 8.60
N LEU A 227 13.52 4.90 7.54
CA LEU A 227 14.66 4.02 7.29
C LEU A 227 15.95 4.80 7.05
N ARG A 228 15.90 5.92 6.33
CA ARG A 228 17.06 6.83 6.17
C ARG A 228 17.51 7.40 7.50
N ARG A 229 16.58 7.85 8.33
CA ARG A 229 16.89 8.38 9.68
C ARG A 229 17.58 7.33 10.56
N LEU A 230 17.27 6.06 10.32
CA LEU A 230 17.85 4.91 11.03
C LEU A 230 19.10 4.35 10.34
N ASP A 231 19.68 5.07 9.40
CA ASP A 231 20.90 4.72 8.66
C ASP A 231 20.84 3.36 7.92
N VAL A 232 19.64 2.95 7.50
CA VAL A 232 19.46 1.73 6.70
C VAL A 232 20.04 1.94 5.31
N ALA A 233 20.89 1.01 4.85
CA ALA A 233 21.57 1.07 3.56
C ALA A 233 20.60 1.13 2.36
N PRO A 234 20.94 1.83 1.26
CA PRO A 234 20.08 1.98 0.09
C PRO A 234 19.52 0.67 -0.47
N PRO A 235 20.27 -0.44 -0.62
CA PRO A 235 19.72 -1.69 -1.16
C PRO A 235 18.50 -2.20 -0.38
N ALA A 236 18.56 -2.17 0.95
CA ALA A 236 17.47 -2.61 1.82
C ALA A 236 16.25 -1.64 1.83
N ARG A 237 16.36 -0.47 1.19
CA ARG A 237 15.28 0.53 1.08
C ARG A 237 14.71 0.64 -0.33
N ASN A 238 15.28 -0.09 -1.30
CA ASN A 238 14.91 0.03 -2.72
C ASN A 238 13.43 -0.13 -2.96
N TYR A 239 12.79 -1.07 -2.28
CA TYR A 239 11.34 -1.27 -2.33
C TYR A 239 10.57 0.04 -2.09
N PHE A 240 10.78 0.67 -0.95
CA PHE A 240 10.07 1.92 -0.60
C PHE A 240 10.52 3.12 -1.42
N THR A 241 11.80 3.18 -1.81
CA THR A 241 12.33 4.24 -2.66
C THR A 241 11.68 4.20 -4.06
N LEU A 242 11.51 3.00 -4.64
CA LEU A 242 10.88 2.81 -5.93
C LEU A 242 9.41 3.19 -5.88
N HIS A 243 8.63 2.56 -4.98
CA HIS A 243 7.18 2.79 -4.87
C HIS A 243 6.82 4.24 -4.53
N GLY A 244 7.64 4.90 -3.71
CA GLY A 244 7.49 6.33 -3.47
C GLY A 244 7.58 7.22 -4.71
N ARG A 245 8.15 6.72 -5.83
CA ARG A 245 8.32 7.44 -7.09
C ARG A 245 7.30 7.05 -8.15
N VAL A 246 7.01 5.74 -8.29
CA VAL A 246 6.25 5.23 -9.46
C VAL A 246 4.76 5.12 -9.22
N ASP A 247 4.29 4.80 -8.01
CA ASP A 247 2.89 4.46 -7.76
C ASP A 247 1.90 5.59 -8.02
N ALA A 248 2.33 6.85 -7.88
CA ALA A 248 1.49 7.97 -8.28
C ALA A 248 1.17 7.98 -9.80
N ALA A 249 2.04 7.43 -10.65
CA ALA A 249 1.78 7.26 -12.07
C ALA A 249 0.92 6.01 -12.30
N HIS A 250 1.22 4.91 -11.62
CA HIS A 250 0.42 3.68 -11.66
C HIS A 250 -1.03 3.96 -11.26
N ALA A 251 -1.28 4.66 -10.16
CA ALA A 251 -2.62 5.04 -9.73
C ALA A 251 -3.41 5.79 -10.82
N ARG A 252 -2.78 6.79 -11.45
CA ARG A 252 -3.43 7.55 -12.55
C ARG A 252 -3.75 6.67 -13.74
N SER A 253 -2.82 5.80 -14.14
CA SER A 253 -3.02 4.88 -15.26
C SER A 253 -4.09 3.84 -14.92
N TRP A 254 -4.07 3.28 -13.72
CA TRP A 254 -5.08 2.34 -13.25
C TRP A 254 -6.49 2.95 -13.26
N ASN A 255 -6.64 4.16 -12.77
CA ASN A 255 -7.92 4.86 -12.77
C ASN A 255 -8.43 5.12 -14.19
N ARG A 256 -7.56 5.64 -15.07
CA ARG A 256 -7.94 6.04 -16.41
C ARG A 256 -8.12 4.87 -17.38
N GLU A 257 -7.24 3.86 -17.31
CA GLU A 257 -7.18 2.79 -18.32
C GLU A 257 -7.80 1.46 -17.82
N VAL A 258 -7.99 1.28 -16.50
CA VAL A 258 -8.65 0.10 -15.95
C VAL A 258 -10.04 0.44 -15.43
N ILE A 259 -10.15 1.29 -14.40
CA ILE A 259 -11.43 1.53 -13.73
C ILE A 259 -12.41 2.23 -14.67
N ARG A 260 -12.01 3.36 -15.28
CA ARG A 260 -12.88 4.16 -16.13
C ARG A 260 -13.50 3.37 -17.29
N PRO A 261 -12.74 2.65 -18.13
CA PRO A 261 -13.34 1.88 -19.23
C PRO A 261 -14.30 0.79 -18.75
N LEU A 262 -14.02 0.17 -17.62
CA LEU A 262 -14.90 -0.87 -17.05
C LEU A 262 -16.25 -0.29 -16.64
N ILE A 263 -16.27 0.84 -15.91
CA ILE A 263 -17.52 1.44 -15.45
C ILE A 263 -18.30 2.14 -16.55
N VAL A 264 -17.63 2.66 -17.58
CA VAL A 264 -18.29 3.19 -18.79
C VAL A 264 -18.98 2.07 -19.57
N ALA A 265 -18.29 0.92 -19.75
CA ALA A 265 -18.86 -0.24 -20.43
C ALA A 265 -20.00 -0.90 -19.66
N ASN A 266 -19.91 -0.91 -18.31
CA ASN A 266 -20.92 -1.48 -17.44
C ASN A 266 -21.02 -0.69 -16.12
N PRO A 267 -21.94 0.25 -15.98
CA PRO A 267 -22.12 1.05 -14.77
C PRO A 267 -22.36 0.27 -13.48
N ARG A 268 -22.83 -0.98 -13.57
CA ARG A 268 -23.02 -1.85 -12.38
C ARG A 268 -21.71 -2.24 -11.70
N LEU A 269 -20.58 -2.09 -12.40
CA LEU A 269 -19.26 -2.41 -11.87
C LEU A 269 -18.76 -1.38 -10.85
N ARG A 270 -19.36 -0.19 -10.77
CA ARG A 270 -19.01 0.83 -9.76
C ARG A 270 -19.07 0.28 -8.34
N THR A 271 -20.16 -0.40 -8.00
CA THR A 271 -20.34 -0.94 -6.64
C THR A 271 -19.26 -1.96 -6.26
N PRO A 272 -19.01 -3.05 -7.00
CA PRO A 272 -17.97 -3.99 -6.60
C PRO A 272 -16.56 -3.39 -6.62
N ILE A 273 -16.25 -2.43 -7.50
CA ILE A 273 -14.96 -1.74 -7.49
C ILE A 273 -14.84 -0.86 -6.23
N ALA A 274 -15.88 -0.11 -5.88
CA ALA A 274 -15.90 0.69 -4.65
C ALA A 274 -15.80 -0.18 -3.38
N GLU A 275 -16.59 -1.25 -3.31
CA GLU A 275 -16.53 -2.22 -2.20
C GLU A 275 -15.12 -2.76 -2.02
N GLY A 276 -14.46 -3.20 -3.11
CA GLY A 276 -13.10 -3.73 -3.06
C GLY A 276 -12.07 -2.72 -2.54
N ALA A 277 -12.12 -1.48 -3.01
CA ALA A 277 -11.27 -0.41 -2.51
C ALA A 277 -11.48 -0.16 -1.01
N LEU A 278 -12.72 -0.07 -0.58
CA LEU A 278 -13.08 0.16 0.82
C LEU A 278 -12.73 -1.04 1.72
N MET A 279 -12.92 -2.28 1.26
CA MET A 279 -12.48 -3.48 1.96
C MET A 279 -10.97 -3.43 2.24
N ARG A 280 -10.17 -3.09 1.22
CA ARG A 280 -8.71 -2.94 1.34
C ARG A 280 -8.34 -1.84 2.35
N LEU A 281 -8.98 -0.68 2.27
CA LEU A 281 -8.70 0.45 3.15
C LEU A 281 -9.12 0.17 4.60
N LEU A 282 -10.28 -0.44 4.83
CA LEU A 282 -10.72 -0.86 6.17
C LEU A 282 -9.78 -1.89 6.78
N ALA A 283 -9.30 -2.87 5.99
CA ALA A 283 -8.32 -3.84 6.46
C ALA A 283 -6.99 -3.16 6.84
N ALA A 284 -6.50 -2.21 6.03
CA ALA A 284 -5.31 -1.43 6.35
C ALA A 284 -5.49 -0.55 7.59
N ALA A 285 -6.68 0.03 7.80
CA ALA A 285 -7.00 0.80 9.00
C ALA A 285 -6.93 -0.07 10.27
N ARG A 286 -7.46 -1.31 10.22
CA ARG A 286 -7.34 -2.29 11.30
C ARG A 286 -5.88 -2.61 11.62
N CYS A 287 -5.04 -2.78 10.59
CA CYS A 287 -3.60 -2.97 10.77
C CYS A 287 -2.97 -1.78 11.49
N SER A 288 -3.21 -0.56 11.02
CA SER A 288 -2.65 0.66 11.60
C SER A 288 -3.06 0.82 13.07
N GLU A 289 -4.33 0.57 13.40
CA GLU A 289 -4.83 0.58 14.78
C GLU A 289 -4.09 -0.45 15.65
N ARG A 290 -3.98 -1.70 15.20
CA ARG A 290 -3.26 -2.75 15.90
C ARG A 290 -1.78 -2.41 16.09
N TYR A 291 -1.14 -1.87 15.07
CA TYR A 291 0.26 -1.49 15.13
C TYR A 291 0.50 -0.37 16.14
N ARG A 292 -0.38 0.63 16.22
CA ARG A 292 -0.31 1.65 17.27
C ARG A 292 -0.45 1.05 18.67
N ILE A 293 -1.40 0.15 18.87
CA ILE A 293 -1.59 -0.53 20.18
C ILE A 293 -0.30 -1.23 20.59
N VAL A 294 0.35 -1.94 19.68
CA VAL A 294 1.59 -2.69 19.99
C VAL A 294 2.79 -1.75 20.17
N LEU A 295 3.00 -0.82 19.24
CA LEU A 295 4.18 0.05 19.21
C LEU A 295 4.13 1.15 20.27
N TRP A 296 2.93 1.63 20.61
CA TRP A 296 2.76 2.68 21.61
C TRP A 296 2.29 2.16 22.96
N GLY A 297 2.04 0.87 23.13
CA GLY A 297 1.42 0.16 24.24
C GLY A 297 1.59 0.81 25.60
N GLY A 298 0.48 1.31 26.19
CA GLY A 298 0.45 1.99 27.48
C GLY A 298 1.08 3.39 27.52
N ARG A 299 1.71 3.87 26.43
CA ARG A 299 2.20 5.24 26.29
C ARG A 299 1.07 6.08 25.73
N SER A 300 0.88 7.28 26.29
CA SER A 300 0.07 8.31 25.64
C SER A 300 0.55 8.50 24.20
N ALA A 301 -0.36 8.63 23.22
CA ALA A 301 0.01 8.87 21.83
C ALA A 301 1.10 9.96 21.77
N PRO A 302 2.20 9.76 21.04
CA PRO A 302 3.26 10.75 21.02
C PRO A 302 2.67 12.07 20.54
N PRO A 303 3.03 13.19 21.16
CA PRO A 303 2.51 14.49 20.75
C PRO A 303 2.78 14.70 19.25
N PRO A 304 1.90 15.39 18.51
CA PRO A 304 2.07 15.64 17.10
C PRO A 304 3.47 16.22 16.86
N VAL A 305 4.09 15.82 15.75
CA VAL A 305 5.43 16.31 15.37
C VAL A 305 5.36 17.84 15.29
N ARG A 306 5.90 18.55 16.27
CA ARG A 306 6.12 19.99 16.15
C ARG A 306 7.04 20.18 14.94
N ARG A 307 6.55 20.80 13.89
CA ARG A 307 7.42 21.29 12.82
C ARG A 307 8.45 22.18 13.51
N VAL A 308 9.70 21.75 13.54
CA VAL A 308 10.80 22.61 14.00
C VAL A 308 10.78 23.82 13.08
N PRO A 309 10.62 25.04 13.58
CA PRO A 309 10.79 26.23 12.76
C PRO A 309 12.19 26.14 12.12
N ARG A 310 12.30 26.37 10.83
CA ARG A 310 13.62 26.55 10.21
C ARG A 310 14.34 27.62 11.03
N VAL A 311 15.44 27.25 11.65
CA VAL A 311 16.35 28.23 12.22
C VAL A 311 16.82 29.05 11.03
N SER A 312 16.39 30.29 10.97
CA SER A 312 16.89 31.30 10.03
C SER A 312 18.39 31.40 10.27
N THR A 313 19.18 30.94 9.32
CA THR A 313 20.63 31.11 9.38
C THR A 313 20.94 32.60 9.29
N ALA A 314 21.89 33.06 10.08
CA ALA A 314 22.28 34.47 10.25
C ALA A 314 22.79 35.17 8.94
N SER A 315 22.38 34.74 7.76
CA SER A 315 22.66 35.37 6.45
C SER A 315 21.59 36.36 6.01
N ASP A 316 20.44 36.44 6.69
CA ASP A 316 19.34 37.32 6.27
C ASP A 316 19.34 38.72 6.97
N VAL A 317 20.40 39.09 7.67
CA VAL A 317 20.52 40.40 8.38
C VAL A 317 21.50 41.36 7.71
N ALA A 318 21.96 41.09 6.50
CA ALA A 318 22.80 42.03 5.74
C ALA A 318 22.00 42.64 4.56
N GLY A 319 21.14 43.61 4.85
CA GLY A 319 20.38 44.26 3.78
C GLY A 319 19.42 45.36 4.19
N GLN A 320 19.73 46.13 5.25
CA GLN A 320 19.05 47.41 5.49
C GLN A 320 20.08 48.50 5.81
N MET A 321 20.53 49.19 4.77
CA MET A 321 21.13 50.50 4.88
C MET A 321 20.20 51.51 4.16
N PRO A 322 20.03 52.72 4.70
CA PRO A 322 19.04 53.68 4.21
C PRO A 322 19.52 54.39 2.95
N HIS A 323 18.62 54.52 2.00
CA HIS A 323 18.77 55.36 0.82
C HIS A 323 18.71 56.84 1.24
N ASP A 324 19.76 57.57 0.94
CA ASP A 324 19.70 59.01 0.80
C ASP A 324 19.75 59.40 -0.68
N ALA A 325 19.01 60.44 -0.99
CA ALA A 325 18.67 60.89 -2.34
C ALA A 325 19.75 61.78 -2.95
N SER A 326 20.06 61.62 -4.25
CA SER A 326 20.07 62.75 -5.19
C SER A 326 20.48 62.37 -6.62
N ARG A 327 19.59 62.72 -7.54
CA ARG A 327 19.76 63.25 -8.89
C ARG A 327 20.79 62.66 -9.87
N ALA A 328 20.33 62.14 -10.99
CA ALA A 328 20.41 62.73 -12.34
C ALA A 328 20.19 61.71 -13.46
N ASN A 329 19.24 61.98 -14.31
CA ASN A 329 19.04 61.47 -15.66
C ASN A 329 19.77 62.44 -16.64
N PRO A 330 20.06 62.21 -17.94
CA PRO A 330 19.48 61.22 -18.88
C PRO A 330 20.45 60.63 -19.95
N SER A 331 19.90 59.80 -20.78
CA SER A 331 20.00 59.70 -22.26
C SER A 331 20.31 58.31 -22.82
N ARG A 332 19.30 57.81 -23.52
CA ARG A 332 19.25 57.23 -24.89
C ARG A 332 20.48 56.41 -25.34
N ILE A 333 20.18 55.18 -25.78
CA ILE A 333 20.25 54.74 -27.21
C ILE A 333 19.84 53.27 -27.32
N ARG A 334 18.83 53.01 -28.17
CA ARG A 334 18.61 51.72 -28.87
C ARG A 334 19.46 51.74 -30.16
N PRO A 335 19.70 50.66 -30.90
CA PRO A 335 18.75 49.63 -31.30
C PRO A 335 19.30 48.17 -31.48
N SER A 336 18.33 47.28 -31.77
CA SER A 336 18.41 45.92 -32.35
C SER A 336 19.15 45.85 -33.73
N PRO A 337 19.14 44.71 -34.47
CA PRO A 337 18.95 43.27 -34.24
C PRO A 337 19.93 42.40 -35.07
N MET A 338 19.59 41.09 -35.24
CA MET A 338 20.02 40.07 -36.21
C MET A 338 20.73 38.88 -35.55
N SER A 339 20.28 37.72 -35.65
CA SER A 339 19.75 36.75 -36.62
C SER A 339 20.74 35.59 -36.84
N LEU A 340 20.19 34.38 -36.83
CA LEU A 340 20.62 33.15 -37.55
C LEU A 340 21.97 32.47 -37.17
N ARG A 341 21.96 31.34 -36.55
CA ARG A 341 21.83 29.98 -37.15
C ARG A 341 21.60 28.94 -36.07
#